data_a4e68bb19eb94695cf9fa50f7466e80e
#
_entry.id   a4e68bb19eb94695cf9fa50f7466e80e
#
_cell.length_a   1.000
_cell.length_b   1.000
_cell.length_c   1.000
_cell.angle_alpha   90.00
_cell.angle_beta   90.00
_cell.angle_gamma   90.00
#
_symmetry.space_group_name_H-M   'P 1'
#
loop_
_entity.id
_entity.type
_entity.pdbx_description
1 polymer ?
#
loop_
_entity_poly.entity_id
_entity_poly.type
_entity_poly.pdbx_seq_one_letter_code
_entity_poly.pdbx_strand_id
1 'polypeptide(L)'
;MTLSPVPAIAQLAQLYARPGFLLRRAHQISAAVFEDECRSVGLTPAQFGVMSVLQAKPGLDQSSLARALGFDKVTVLRVLRGLERRGLIVRTPAAISRRSLAIALSDAGQVLLSEAQEPVERAYWRLMAPLNDEQRVLLVTLLQTLTAGLESDARAAFVPHGSSS
;
A
#
# COMPACT_ATOMS: atom_id res chain seq x y z
N MET A 1 -47.41 11.40 2.51
CA MET A 1 -46.47 11.97 1.53
C MET A 1 -45.66 10.82 0.93
N THR A 2 -46.09 10.32 -0.21
CA THR A 2 -45.41 9.29 -0.97
C THR A 2 -44.26 9.96 -1.71
N LEU A 3 -43.00 9.68 -1.29
CA LEU A 3 -41.83 10.10 -2.04
C LEU A 3 -41.85 9.39 -3.40
N SER A 4 -41.91 10.17 -4.48
CA SER A 4 -41.77 9.64 -5.83
C SER A 4 -40.46 8.89 -5.95
N PRO A 5 -40.42 7.68 -6.55
CA PRO A 5 -39.17 6.94 -6.70
C PRO A 5 -38.21 7.76 -7.57
N VAL A 6 -36.99 7.96 -7.04
CA VAL A 6 -35.89 8.61 -7.79
C VAL A 6 -35.63 7.78 -9.05
N PRO A 7 -35.54 8.36 -10.24
CA PRO A 7 -35.25 7.64 -11.47
C PRO A 7 -33.99 6.82 -11.36
N ALA A 8 -33.96 5.60 -11.90
CA ALA A 8 -32.82 4.68 -11.79
C ALA A 8 -31.47 5.32 -12.25
N ILE A 9 -31.51 6.16 -13.28
CA ILE A 9 -30.31 6.90 -13.75
C ILE A 9 -29.79 7.89 -12.68
N ALA A 10 -30.72 8.59 -11.98
CA ALA A 10 -30.33 9.50 -10.90
C ALA A 10 -29.73 8.74 -9.69
N GLN A 11 -30.23 7.54 -9.39
CA GLN A 11 -29.64 6.68 -8.35
C GLN A 11 -28.23 6.21 -8.70
N LEU A 12 -27.95 5.87 -9.96
CA LEU A 12 -26.61 5.52 -10.43
C LEU A 12 -25.65 6.70 -10.38
N ALA A 13 -26.07 7.89 -10.78
CA ALA A 13 -25.26 9.11 -10.68
C ALA A 13 -24.87 9.39 -9.22
N GLN A 14 -25.80 9.23 -8.28
CA GLN A 14 -25.52 9.37 -6.84
C GLN A 14 -24.54 8.32 -6.34
N LEU A 15 -24.63 7.07 -6.80
CA LEU A 15 -23.67 6.01 -6.45
C LEU A 15 -22.25 6.37 -6.91
N TYR A 16 -22.09 6.83 -8.15
CA TYR A 16 -20.79 7.15 -8.73
C TYR A 16 -20.12 8.39 -8.09
N ALA A 17 -20.91 9.28 -7.49
CA ALA A 17 -20.40 10.43 -6.75
C ALA A 17 -20.04 10.13 -5.29
N ARG A 18 -20.30 8.93 -4.78
CA ARG A 18 -20.00 8.59 -3.38
C ARG A 18 -18.50 8.42 -3.15
N PRO A 19 -17.94 9.00 -2.07
CA PRO A 19 -16.52 8.87 -1.74
C PRO A 19 -16.04 7.43 -1.71
N GLY A 20 -16.77 6.51 -1.09
CA GLY A 20 -16.41 5.09 -1.03
C GLY A 20 -16.31 4.42 -2.39
N PHE A 21 -17.19 4.79 -3.36
CA PHE A 21 -17.09 4.31 -4.73
C PHE A 21 -15.81 4.86 -5.41
N LEU A 22 -15.55 6.15 -5.27
CA LEU A 22 -14.41 6.82 -5.88
C LEU A 22 -13.08 6.32 -5.30
N LEU A 23 -12.99 6.13 -3.98
CA LEU A 23 -11.80 5.56 -3.32
C LEU A 23 -11.50 4.15 -3.83
N ARG A 24 -12.54 3.29 -3.91
CA ARG A 24 -12.37 1.93 -4.48
C ARG A 24 -11.90 2.00 -5.93
N ARG A 25 -12.48 2.89 -6.73
CA ARG A 25 -12.11 3.04 -8.15
C ARG A 25 -10.70 3.60 -8.30
N ALA A 26 -10.33 4.61 -7.52
CA ALA A 26 -8.99 5.18 -7.48
C ALA A 26 -7.95 4.13 -7.08
N HIS A 27 -8.24 3.29 -6.08
CA HIS A 27 -7.37 2.18 -5.68
C HIS A 27 -7.14 1.18 -6.83
N GLN A 28 -8.19 0.79 -7.55
CA GLN A 28 -8.05 -0.10 -8.71
C GLN A 28 -7.17 0.50 -9.82
N ILE A 29 -7.35 1.79 -10.11
CA ILE A 29 -6.55 2.51 -11.11
C ILE A 29 -5.09 2.62 -10.65
N SER A 30 -4.86 3.00 -9.39
CA SER A 30 -3.53 3.10 -8.80
C SER A 30 -2.76 1.78 -8.89
N ALA A 31 -3.40 0.67 -8.54
CA ALA A 31 -2.78 -0.66 -8.65
C ALA A 31 -2.43 -1.01 -10.11
N ALA A 32 -3.35 -0.78 -11.05
CA ALA A 32 -3.12 -1.07 -12.47
C ALA A 32 -2.00 -0.22 -13.07
N VAL A 33 -1.95 1.07 -12.75
CA VAL A 33 -0.86 1.97 -13.19
C VAL A 33 0.49 1.53 -12.64
N PHE A 34 0.54 1.18 -11.35
CA PHE A 34 1.75 0.69 -10.71
C PHE A 34 2.24 -0.61 -11.37
N GLU A 35 1.36 -1.59 -11.55
CA GLU A 35 1.71 -2.89 -12.14
C GLU A 35 2.15 -2.76 -13.60
N ASP A 36 1.59 -1.84 -14.34
CA ASP A 36 1.98 -1.56 -15.72
C ASP A 36 3.39 -0.95 -15.80
N GLU A 37 3.68 0.10 -15.03
CA GLU A 37 5.00 0.73 -14.99
C GLU A 37 6.07 -0.19 -14.38
N CYS A 38 5.74 -0.95 -13.36
CA CYS A 38 6.64 -1.87 -12.69
C CYS A 38 6.70 -3.26 -13.32
N ARG A 39 6.20 -3.44 -14.54
CA ARG A 39 6.16 -4.74 -15.23
C ARG A 39 7.55 -5.37 -15.40
N SER A 40 8.56 -4.55 -15.70
CA SER A 40 9.94 -5.02 -15.90
C SER A 40 10.56 -5.62 -14.63
N VAL A 41 10.22 -5.08 -13.47
CA VAL A 41 10.69 -5.55 -12.14
C VAL A 41 9.74 -6.57 -11.53
N GLY A 42 8.52 -6.70 -12.05
CA GLY A 42 7.52 -7.67 -11.63
C GLY A 42 7.11 -7.52 -10.16
N LEU A 43 6.99 -6.30 -9.66
CA LEU A 43 6.56 -6.00 -8.30
C LEU A 43 5.10 -5.51 -8.29
N THR A 44 4.35 -5.96 -7.29
CA THR A 44 3.05 -5.38 -6.95
C THR A 44 3.22 -4.23 -5.94
N PRO A 45 2.24 -3.31 -5.78
CA PRO A 45 2.30 -2.26 -4.77
C PRO A 45 2.58 -2.78 -3.36
N ALA A 46 1.95 -3.90 -2.98
CA ALA A 46 2.13 -4.52 -1.68
C ALA A 46 3.55 -5.10 -1.48
N GLN A 47 4.12 -5.70 -2.51
CA GLN A 47 5.50 -6.21 -2.48
C GLN A 47 6.51 -5.07 -2.37
N PHE A 48 6.33 -4.01 -3.17
CA PHE A 48 7.17 -2.82 -3.08
C PHE A 48 7.10 -2.19 -1.68
N GLY A 49 5.90 -2.03 -1.10
CA GLY A 49 5.73 -1.51 0.25
C GLY A 49 6.46 -2.34 1.31
N VAL A 50 6.34 -3.68 1.26
CA VAL A 50 7.09 -4.57 2.17
C VAL A 50 8.59 -4.40 2.01
N MET A 51 9.09 -4.39 0.79
CA MET A 51 10.53 -4.24 0.52
C MET A 51 11.05 -2.88 0.99
N SER A 52 10.29 -1.80 0.79
CA SER A 52 10.64 -0.44 1.25
C SER A 52 10.72 -0.35 2.77
N VAL A 53 9.79 -0.96 3.50
CA VAL A 53 9.84 -1.01 4.97
C VAL A 53 11.04 -1.82 5.44
N LEU A 54 11.35 -2.96 4.83
CA LEU A 54 12.50 -3.79 5.18
C LEU A 54 13.85 -3.13 4.85
N GLN A 55 13.91 -2.29 3.82
CA GLN A 55 15.08 -1.47 3.51
C GLN A 55 15.34 -0.44 4.63
N ALA A 56 14.28 0.22 5.09
CA ALA A 56 14.39 1.23 6.15
C ALA A 56 14.62 0.60 7.54
N LYS A 57 14.03 -0.57 7.79
CA LYS A 57 14.10 -1.29 9.08
C LYS A 57 14.27 -2.80 8.84
N PRO A 58 15.48 -3.27 8.65
CA PRO A 58 15.75 -4.70 8.57
C PRO A 58 15.52 -5.38 9.93
N GLY A 59 15.13 -6.64 9.90
CA GLY A 59 14.97 -7.45 11.11
C GLY A 59 13.59 -7.37 11.77
N LEU A 60 12.61 -6.73 11.12
CA LEU A 60 11.23 -6.75 11.62
C LEU A 60 10.65 -8.17 11.57
N ASP A 61 9.79 -8.48 12.56
CA ASP A 61 8.95 -9.67 12.48
C ASP A 61 7.70 -9.41 11.61
N GLN A 62 7.00 -10.49 11.27
CA GLN A 62 5.81 -10.44 10.43
C GLN A 62 4.71 -9.51 10.99
N SER A 63 4.52 -9.50 12.31
CA SER A 63 3.46 -8.70 12.95
C SER A 63 3.77 -7.21 12.91
N SER A 64 5.03 -6.85 13.15
CA SER A 64 5.51 -5.47 13.06
C SER A 64 5.44 -4.95 11.64
N LEU A 65 5.80 -5.80 10.67
CA LEU A 65 5.70 -5.47 9.24
C LEU A 65 4.24 -5.28 8.79
N ALA A 66 3.32 -6.14 9.27
CA ALA A 66 1.90 -6.00 9.00
C ALA A 66 1.36 -4.66 9.50
N ARG A 67 1.69 -4.28 10.75
CA ARG A 67 1.30 -2.98 11.33
C ARG A 67 1.91 -1.79 10.59
N ALA A 68 3.17 -1.90 10.15
CA ALA A 68 3.83 -0.84 9.40
C ALA A 68 3.16 -0.51 8.06
N LEU A 69 2.37 -1.44 7.52
CA LEU A 69 1.71 -1.32 6.23
C LEU A 69 0.16 -1.34 6.32
N GLY A 70 -0.40 -1.46 7.52
CA GLY A 70 -1.84 -1.62 7.69
C GLY A 70 -2.39 -2.90 7.06
N PHE A 71 -1.57 -3.97 6.96
CA PHE A 71 -1.99 -5.25 6.39
C PHE A 71 -2.57 -6.18 7.45
N ASP A 72 -3.60 -6.93 7.07
CA ASP A 72 -4.03 -8.09 7.85
C ASP A 72 -3.00 -9.23 7.77
N LYS A 73 -3.15 -10.21 8.68
CA LYS A 73 -2.22 -11.34 8.80
C LYS A 73 -2.16 -12.21 7.53
N VAL A 74 -3.26 -12.34 6.80
CA VAL A 74 -3.33 -13.16 5.57
C VAL A 74 -2.61 -12.45 4.44
N THR A 75 -2.85 -11.16 4.28
CA THR A 75 -2.23 -10.32 3.25
C THR A 75 -0.72 -10.28 3.43
N VAL A 76 -0.20 -9.95 4.62
CA VAL A 76 1.26 -9.90 4.84
C VAL A 76 1.91 -11.25 4.61
N LEU A 77 1.29 -12.35 5.05
CA LEU A 77 1.82 -13.70 4.85
C LEU A 77 1.91 -14.05 3.37
N ARG A 78 0.88 -13.73 2.59
CA ARG A 78 0.85 -13.96 1.14
C ARG A 78 1.96 -13.19 0.41
N VAL A 79 2.14 -11.90 0.77
CA VAL A 79 3.19 -11.06 0.19
C VAL A 79 4.57 -11.60 0.52
N LEU A 80 4.84 -11.92 1.80
CA LEU A 80 6.11 -12.47 2.25
C LEU A 80 6.45 -13.80 1.55
N ARG A 81 5.48 -14.72 1.43
CA ARG A 81 5.68 -15.97 0.68
C ARG A 81 6.02 -15.72 -0.79
N GLY A 82 5.41 -14.70 -1.40
CA GLY A 82 5.72 -14.32 -2.78
C GLY A 82 7.15 -13.81 -2.94
N LEU A 83 7.61 -12.94 -2.04
CA LEU A 83 8.97 -12.41 -2.04
C LEU A 83 10.01 -13.49 -1.71
N GLU A 84 9.71 -14.36 -0.75
CA GLU A 84 10.58 -15.46 -0.33
C GLU A 84 10.81 -16.47 -1.46
N ARG A 85 9.75 -16.87 -2.17
CA ARG A 85 9.86 -17.75 -3.36
C ARG A 85 10.72 -17.16 -4.47
N ARG A 86 10.80 -15.84 -4.56
CA ARG A 86 11.67 -15.12 -5.52
C ARG A 86 13.08 -14.89 -4.97
N GLY A 87 13.38 -15.32 -3.74
CA GLY A 87 14.67 -15.10 -3.09
C GLY A 87 14.97 -13.64 -2.75
N LEU A 88 13.95 -12.78 -2.64
CA LEU A 88 14.10 -11.34 -2.41
C LEU A 88 14.18 -10.96 -0.94
N ILE A 89 13.78 -11.86 -0.06
CA ILE A 89 13.87 -11.71 1.39
C ILE A 89 14.47 -12.97 2.02
N VAL A 90 15.07 -12.78 3.19
CA VAL A 90 15.60 -13.86 4.05
C VAL A 90 14.95 -13.77 5.42
N ARG A 91 14.79 -14.91 6.07
CA ARG A 91 14.33 -15.04 7.46
C ARG A 91 15.42 -15.65 8.31
N THR A 92 15.72 -15.00 9.40
CA THR A 92 16.71 -15.50 10.38
C THR A 92 16.08 -15.56 11.77
N PRO A 93 16.55 -16.43 12.66
CA PRO A 93 16.11 -16.38 14.07
C PRO A 93 16.35 -14.99 14.64
N ALA A 94 15.33 -14.41 15.28
CA ALA A 94 15.48 -13.10 15.90
C ALA A 94 16.40 -13.16 17.11
N ALA A 95 17.27 -12.15 17.29
CA ALA A 95 18.23 -12.09 18.39
C ALA A 95 17.59 -12.10 19.79
N ILE A 96 16.38 -11.53 19.90
CA ILE A 96 15.68 -11.33 21.18
C ILE A 96 14.70 -12.48 21.49
N SER A 97 14.24 -13.22 20.49
CA SER A 97 13.29 -14.33 20.69
C SER A 97 13.50 -15.44 19.66
N ARG A 98 13.85 -16.62 20.13
CA ARG A 98 13.98 -17.82 19.27
C ARG A 98 12.65 -18.25 18.61
N ARG A 99 11.51 -17.67 19.02
CA ARG A 99 10.18 -17.95 18.47
C ARG A 99 9.75 -17.02 17.36
N SER A 100 10.43 -15.89 17.17
CA SER A 100 10.15 -14.94 16.09
C SER A 100 11.26 -14.99 15.04
N LEU A 101 10.88 -14.80 13.78
CA LEU A 101 11.82 -14.70 12.67
C LEU A 101 11.97 -13.22 12.30
N ALA A 102 13.20 -12.77 12.27
CA ALA A 102 13.59 -11.49 11.72
C ALA A 102 13.61 -11.58 10.18
N ILE A 103 13.01 -10.62 9.51
CA ILE A 103 12.88 -10.56 8.05
C ILE A 103 13.76 -9.43 7.54
N ALA A 104 14.55 -9.69 6.51
CA ALA A 104 15.38 -8.67 5.85
C ALA A 104 15.36 -8.89 4.33
N LEU A 105 15.75 -7.86 3.58
CA LEU A 105 16.03 -8.02 2.15
C LEU A 105 17.26 -8.90 1.96
N SER A 106 17.24 -9.74 0.95
CA SER A 106 18.45 -10.35 0.40
C SER A 106 19.20 -9.35 -0.48
N ASP A 107 20.43 -9.68 -0.89
CA ASP A 107 21.18 -8.86 -1.86
C ASP A 107 20.40 -8.68 -3.17
N ALA A 108 19.78 -9.76 -3.67
CA ALA A 108 18.89 -9.69 -4.83
C ALA A 108 17.66 -8.79 -4.59
N GLY A 109 17.11 -8.80 -3.37
CA GLY A 109 16.03 -7.91 -2.99
C GLY A 109 16.45 -6.43 -2.96
N GLN A 110 17.65 -6.14 -2.46
CA GLN A 110 18.19 -4.77 -2.46
C GLN A 110 18.41 -4.24 -3.89
N VAL A 111 18.98 -5.05 -4.76
CA VAL A 111 19.18 -4.71 -6.17
C VAL A 111 17.84 -4.43 -6.85
N LEU A 112 16.88 -5.36 -6.74
CA LEU A 112 15.57 -5.20 -7.37
C LEU A 112 14.80 -3.97 -6.84
N LEU A 113 14.90 -3.68 -5.53
CA LEU A 113 14.27 -2.49 -4.97
C LEU A 113 14.90 -1.19 -5.52
N SER A 114 16.22 -1.18 -5.74
CA SER A 114 16.91 -0.06 -6.39
C SER A 114 16.45 0.11 -7.84
N GLU A 115 16.34 -0.98 -8.60
CA GLU A 115 15.85 -0.95 -9.99
C GLU A 115 14.39 -0.53 -10.10
N ALA A 116 13.59 -0.75 -9.04
CA ALA A 116 12.18 -0.38 -9.00
C ALA A 116 11.94 1.12 -8.78
N GLN A 117 12.92 1.91 -8.32
CA GLN A 117 12.72 3.31 -7.95
C GLN A 117 12.19 4.14 -9.13
N GLU A 118 12.82 4.04 -10.29
CA GLU A 118 12.42 4.79 -11.47
C GLU A 118 11.03 4.38 -12.01
N PRO A 119 10.70 3.08 -12.17
CA PRO A 119 9.34 2.65 -12.52
C PRO A 119 8.26 3.14 -11.52
N VAL A 120 8.55 3.10 -10.23
CA VAL A 120 7.62 3.56 -9.18
C VAL A 120 7.39 5.06 -9.27
N GLU A 121 8.45 5.83 -9.52
CA GLU A 121 8.34 7.28 -9.72
C GLU A 121 7.50 7.61 -10.97
N ARG A 122 7.69 6.90 -12.07
CA ARG A 122 6.83 7.03 -13.26
C ARG A 122 5.37 6.70 -12.95
N ALA A 123 5.11 5.64 -12.18
CA ALA A 123 3.76 5.27 -11.76
C ALA A 123 3.09 6.38 -10.93
N TYR A 124 3.83 6.99 -10.02
CA TYR A 124 3.36 8.14 -9.25
C TYR A 124 2.95 9.31 -10.16
N TRP A 125 3.84 9.73 -11.05
CA TRP A 125 3.56 10.87 -11.93
C TRP A 125 2.44 10.58 -12.92
N ARG A 126 2.34 9.36 -13.43
CA ARG A 126 1.24 8.93 -14.30
C ARG A 126 -0.11 8.95 -13.57
N LEU A 127 -0.15 8.48 -12.32
CA LEU A 127 -1.35 8.53 -11.49
C LEU A 127 -1.79 9.97 -11.19
N MET A 128 -0.82 10.85 -10.95
CA MET A 128 -1.06 12.24 -10.59
C MET A 128 -1.19 13.19 -11.80
N ALA A 129 -0.98 12.70 -13.02
CA ALA A 129 -0.99 13.53 -14.23
C ALA A 129 -2.28 14.34 -14.48
N PRO A 130 -3.50 13.83 -14.15
CA PRO A 130 -4.73 14.59 -14.30
C PRO A 130 -4.88 15.80 -13.37
N LEU A 131 -4.01 15.93 -12.36
CA LEU A 131 -4.12 16.95 -11.31
C LEU A 131 -3.01 18.01 -11.48
N ASN A 132 -3.35 19.27 -11.21
CA ASN A 132 -2.33 20.32 -11.05
C ASN A 132 -1.63 20.20 -9.67
N ASP A 133 -0.58 20.99 -9.43
CA ASP A 133 0.25 20.86 -8.22
C ASP A 133 -0.53 21.12 -6.93
N GLU A 134 -1.40 22.11 -6.91
CA GLU A 134 -2.27 22.41 -5.76
C GLU A 134 -3.23 21.25 -5.47
N GLN A 135 -3.83 20.67 -6.50
CA GLN A 135 -4.74 19.53 -6.38
C GLN A 135 -4.03 18.27 -5.91
N ARG A 136 -2.76 18.04 -6.32
CA ARG A 136 -1.94 16.91 -5.84
C ARG A 136 -1.70 17.01 -4.34
N VAL A 137 -1.27 18.18 -3.87
CA VAL A 137 -1.04 18.45 -2.44
C VAL A 137 -2.36 18.29 -1.66
N LEU A 138 -3.45 18.87 -2.16
CA LEU A 138 -4.76 18.79 -1.52
C LEU A 138 -5.26 17.35 -1.42
N LEU A 139 -5.15 16.56 -2.48
CA LEU A 139 -5.55 15.15 -2.49
C LEU A 139 -4.82 14.36 -1.40
N VAL A 140 -3.48 14.49 -1.31
CA VAL A 140 -2.67 13.79 -0.31
C VAL A 140 -3.10 14.24 1.10
N THR A 141 -3.27 15.54 1.34
CA THR A 141 -3.69 16.09 2.62
C THR A 141 -5.06 15.56 3.05
N LEU A 142 -6.04 15.54 2.14
CA LEU A 142 -7.38 15.04 2.43
C LEU A 142 -7.39 13.54 2.72
N LEU A 143 -6.62 12.74 1.97
CA LEU A 143 -6.49 11.32 2.24
C LEU A 143 -5.81 11.05 3.59
N GLN A 144 -4.78 11.80 3.95
CA GLN A 144 -4.13 11.71 5.26
C GLN A 144 -5.09 12.07 6.40
N THR A 145 -5.86 13.16 6.24
CA THR A 145 -6.86 13.57 7.23
C THR A 145 -7.94 12.51 7.41
N LEU A 146 -8.45 11.97 6.30
CA LEU A 146 -9.47 10.93 6.33
C LEU A 146 -8.98 9.65 7.03
N THR A 147 -7.79 9.17 6.65
CA THR A 147 -7.23 7.93 7.22
C THR A 147 -6.85 8.10 8.68
N ALA A 148 -6.22 9.21 9.07
CA ALA A 148 -5.89 9.48 10.47
C ALA A 148 -7.13 9.60 11.36
N GLY A 149 -8.20 10.24 10.85
CA GLY A 149 -9.45 10.42 11.61
C GLY A 149 -10.26 9.12 11.80
N LEU A 150 -10.03 8.10 10.99
CA LEU A 150 -10.78 6.85 10.98
C LEU A 150 -9.90 5.61 11.25
N GLU A 151 -8.66 5.81 11.71
CA GLU A 151 -7.71 4.71 11.95
C GLU A 151 -8.26 3.67 12.95
N SER A 152 -9.04 4.10 13.96
CA SER A 152 -9.68 3.22 14.92
C SER A 152 -10.74 2.29 14.28
N ASP A 153 -11.29 2.65 13.13
CA ASP A 153 -12.30 1.86 12.41
C ASP A 153 -11.66 0.87 11.42
N ALA A 154 -10.33 0.94 11.25
CA ALA A 154 -9.59 0.06 10.36
C ALA A 154 -9.58 -1.39 10.87
N ARG A 155 -9.73 -2.35 9.95
CA ARG A 155 -9.68 -3.79 10.28
C ARG A 155 -8.27 -4.29 10.64
N ALA A 156 -7.24 -3.57 10.19
CA ALA A 156 -5.84 -3.84 10.48
C ALA A 156 -5.20 -2.59 11.04
N ALA A 157 -4.51 -2.71 12.17
CA ALA A 157 -3.82 -1.57 12.78
C ALA A 157 -2.67 -1.10 11.90
N PHE A 158 -2.54 0.21 11.75
CA PHE A 158 -1.43 0.86 11.08
C PHE A 158 -0.57 1.63 12.10
N VAL A 159 0.71 1.33 12.14
CA VAL A 159 1.68 2.03 13.00
C VAL A 159 2.87 2.43 12.12
N PRO A 160 2.91 3.67 11.62
CA PRO A 160 3.99 4.12 10.77
C PRO A 160 5.31 4.10 11.54
N HIS A 161 6.35 3.56 10.92
CA HIS A 161 7.70 3.62 11.47
C HIS A 161 8.34 4.95 11.07
N GLY A 162 8.62 5.80 12.05
CA GLY A 162 9.29 7.10 11.84
C GLY A 162 8.60 8.30 12.48
N SER A 163 7.40 8.17 12.98
CA SER A 163 6.80 9.15 13.88
C SER A 163 7.41 8.97 15.27
N SER A 164 8.61 9.53 15.46
CA SER A 164 9.12 9.81 16.81
C SER A 164 8.30 10.95 17.38
N SER A 165 7.65 10.68 18.50
CA SER A 165 7.10 11.71 19.38
C SER A 165 8.21 12.61 19.90
#